data_8d4f431737477cdc5591d97247aaabdb
#
_entry.id   8d4f431737477cdc5591d97247aaabdb
#
_cell.length_a   1.000
_cell.length_b   1.000
_cell.length_c   1.000
_cell.angle_alpha   90.00
_cell.angle_beta   90.00
_cell.angle_gamma   90.00
#
_symmetry.space_group_name_H-M   'P 1'
#
loop_
_entity.id
_entity.type
_entity.pdbx_description
1 polymer ?
#
loop_
_entity_poly.entity_id
_entity_poly.type
_entity_poly.pdbx_seq_one_letter_code
_entity_poly.pdbx_strand_id
1 'polypeptide(L)'
;VVPVGFTWDDEAGLVRIITGGGSRKVAHLRAAGEGARAVVCQVDRGRWLSLEGAATVVGTPGEVAQGVQRYARRYREPGQHPDRMVIEVRVDRVMGRV
;
A
#
# COMPACT_ATOMS: atom_id res chain seq x y z
N VAL A 1 6.42 12.75 3.43
CA VAL A 1 5.16 12.02 3.64
C VAL A 1 4.17 12.43 2.57
N VAL A 2 3.64 11.48 1.86
CA VAL A 2 2.65 11.70 0.81
C VAL A 2 1.35 11.05 1.24
N PRO A 3 0.21 11.75 1.17
CA PRO A 3 -1.08 11.11 1.45
C PRO A 3 -1.35 9.98 0.47
N VAL A 4 -1.74 8.83 0.99
CA VAL A 4 -2.08 7.66 0.16
C VAL A 4 -3.32 6.98 0.71
N GLY A 5 -4.13 6.42 -0.19
CA GLY A 5 -5.18 5.50 0.20
C GLY A 5 -4.61 4.09 0.30
N PHE A 6 -4.89 3.41 1.38
CA PHE A 6 -4.45 2.04 1.54
C PHE A 6 -5.57 1.15 2.08
N THR A 7 -5.44 -0.14 1.87
CA THR A 7 -6.36 -1.13 2.42
C THR A 7 -5.59 -2.14 3.25
N TRP A 8 -6.26 -2.67 4.27
CA TRP A 8 -5.69 -3.66 5.17
C TRP A 8 -6.34 -5.02 4.91
N ASP A 9 -5.50 -6.03 4.75
CA ASP A 9 -5.93 -7.42 4.61
C ASP A 9 -5.52 -8.18 5.87
N ASP A 10 -6.47 -8.42 6.73
CA ASP A 10 -6.24 -9.03 8.04
C ASP A 10 -5.76 -10.48 7.93
N GLU A 11 -6.26 -11.22 6.96
CA GLU A 11 -5.88 -12.62 6.77
C GLU A 11 -4.43 -12.77 6.30
N ALA A 12 -4.03 -11.90 5.37
CA ALA A 12 -2.69 -11.95 4.79
C ALA A 12 -1.66 -11.13 5.56
N GLY A 13 -2.10 -10.24 6.45
CA GLY A 13 -1.21 -9.31 7.13
C GLY A 13 -0.59 -8.28 6.21
N LEU A 14 -1.31 -7.88 5.17
CA LEU A 14 -0.82 -7.01 4.12
C LEU A 14 -1.55 -5.68 4.08
N VAL A 15 -0.79 -4.61 3.92
CA VAL A 15 -1.29 -3.32 3.44
C VAL A 15 -1.10 -3.26 1.93
N ARG A 16 -2.12 -2.85 1.21
CA ARG A 16 -2.04 -2.67 -0.24
C ARG A 16 -2.28 -1.21 -0.60
N ILE A 17 -1.41 -0.68 -1.45
CA ILE A 17 -1.49 0.68 -1.96
C ILE A 17 -1.52 0.57 -3.48
N ILE A 18 -2.56 1.11 -4.13
CA ILE A 18 -2.57 1.17 -5.59
C ILE A 18 -1.86 2.44 -6.04
N THR A 19 -1.08 2.33 -7.11
CA THR A 19 -0.26 3.43 -7.60
C THR A 19 0.02 3.26 -9.09
N GLY A 20 0.59 4.27 -9.73
CA GLY A 20 1.07 4.15 -11.10
C GLY A 20 2.47 3.58 -11.15
N GLY A 21 2.77 2.78 -12.18
CA GLY A 21 4.07 2.14 -12.35
C GLY A 21 5.23 3.11 -12.52
N GLY A 22 4.96 4.35 -12.96
CA GLY A 22 5.98 5.39 -13.09
C GLY A 22 6.15 6.28 -11.86
N SER A 23 5.49 5.97 -10.75
CA SER A 23 5.59 6.81 -9.55
C SER A 23 6.98 6.72 -8.90
N ARG A 24 7.33 7.76 -8.14
CA ARG A 24 8.58 7.76 -7.36
C ARG A 24 8.60 6.66 -6.30
N LYS A 25 7.45 6.36 -5.72
CA LYS A 25 7.32 5.28 -4.74
C LYS A 25 7.77 3.94 -5.31
N VAL A 26 7.29 3.62 -6.51
CA VAL A 26 7.66 2.39 -7.21
C VAL A 26 9.15 2.38 -7.53
N ALA A 27 9.67 3.49 -8.05
CA ALA A 27 11.10 3.60 -8.39
C ALA A 27 11.99 3.41 -7.15
N HIS A 28 11.63 4.03 -6.04
CA HIS A 28 12.38 3.89 -4.80
C HIS A 28 12.41 2.46 -4.28
N LEU A 29 11.26 1.79 -4.30
CA LEU A 29 11.15 0.41 -3.83
C LEU A 29 11.92 -0.55 -4.71
N ARG A 30 11.88 -0.36 -6.03
CA ARG A 30 12.63 -1.19 -6.96
C ARG A 30 14.13 -0.99 -6.78
N ALA A 31 14.58 0.24 -6.56
CA ALA A 31 15.98 0.54 -6.32
C ALA A 31 16.48 -0.08 -5.01
N ALA A 32 15.65 -0.13 -3.98
CA ALA A 32 16.01 -0.72 -2.70
C ALA A 32 16.03 -2.26 -2.73
N GLY A 33 15.32 -2.88 -3.67
CA GLY A 33 15.32 -4.33 -3.85
C GLY A 33 14.61 -5.07 -2.72
N GLU A 34 15.07 -6.29 -2.42
CA GLU A 34 14.43 -7.18 -1.44
C GLU A 34 14.42 -6.65 -0.02
N GLY A 35 15.31 -5.75 0.32
CA GLY A 35 15.38 -5.17 1.66
C GLY A 35 14.48 -3.96 1.85
N ALA A 36 13.66 -3.60 0.87
CA ALA A 36 12.82 -2.42 0.95
C ALA A 36 11.80 -2.52 2.07
N ARG A 37 11.62 -1.43 2.80
CA ARG A 37 10.61 -1.32 3.83
C ARG A 37 9.77 -0.08 3.60
N ALA A 38 8.53 -0.12 4.06
CA ALA A 38 7.62 1.02 3.97
C ALA A 38 6.82 1.14 5.25
N VAL A 39 6.37 2.37 5.49
CA VAL A 39 5.51 2.71 6.63
C VAL A 39 4.30 3.44 6.09
N VAL A 40 3.12 3.02 6.51
CA VAL A 40 1.89 3.77 6.28
C VAL A 40 1.33 4.25 7.60
N CYS A 41 0.84 5.47 7.62
CA CYS A 41 0.30 6.09 8.82
C CYS A 41 -1.13 6.53 8.58
N GLN A 42 -1.97 6.30 9.57
CA GLN A 42 -3.32 6.84 9.62
C GLN A 42 -3.45 7.72 10.85
N VAL A 43 -3.97 8.92 10.66
CA VAL A 43 -4.15 9.88 11.75
C VAL A 43 -5.62 10.30 11.79
N ASP A 44 -6.19 10.28 12.99
CA ASP A 44 -7.56 10.72 13.22
C ASP A 44 -7.67 11.34 14.62
N ARG A 45 -7.82 12.64 14.69
CA ARG A 45 -8.11 13.41 15.92
C ARG A 45 -7.21 13.05 17.11
N GLY A 46 -5.90 13.05 16.89
CA GLY A 46 -4.94 12.74 17.94
C GLY A 46 -4.68 11.26 18.16
N ARG A 47 -5.44 10.40 17.48
CA ARG A 47 -5.14 8.98 17.40
C ARG A 47 -4.29 8.74 16.16
N TRP A 48 -3.37 7.84 16.25
CA TRP A 48 -2.55 7.50 15.10
C TRP A 48 -2.19 6.03 15.09
N LEU A 49 -1.98 5.52 13.89
CA LEU A 49 -1.58 4.15 13.67
C LEU A 49 -0.50 4.13 12.60
N SER A 50 0.59 3.45 12.88
CA SER A 50 1.69 3.26 11.95
C SER A 50 1.88 1.78 11.69
N LEU A 51 1.85 1.38 10.42
CA LEU A 51 2.04 0.00 9.97
C LEU A 51 3.31 -0.04 9.14
N GLU A 52 4.29 -0.81 9.58
CA GLU A 52 5.58 -0.91 8.93
C GLU A 52 5.89 -2.34 8.54
N GLY A 53 6.55 -2.52 7.43
CA GLY A 53 6.96 -3.85 7.02
C GLY A 53 7.73 -3.90 5.72
N ALA A 54 8.00 -5.11 5.27
CA ALA A 54 8.67 -5.36 4.01
C ALA A 54 7.75 -4.97 2.85
N ALA A 55 8.26 -4.15 1.94
CA ALA A 55 7.49 -3.61 0.84
C ALA A 55 7.93 -4.25 -0.48
N THR A 56 6.95 -4.65 -1.28
CA THR A 56 7.19 -5.17 -2.63
C THR A 56 6.24 -4.51 -3.61
N VAL A 57 6.69 -4.39 -4.86
CA VAL A 57 5.86 -3.87 -5.95
C VAL A 57 5.37 -5.06 -6.76
N VAL A 58 4.07 -5.18 -6.93
CA VAL A 58 3.46 -6.23 -7.72
C VAL A 58 2.66 -5.63 -8.86
N GLY A 59 2.75 -6.24 -10.03
CA GLY A 59 2.11 -5.72 -11.23
C GLY A 59 1.35 -6.77 -12.04
N THR A 60 1.22 -8.00 -11.51
CA THR A 60 0.44 -9.02 -12.22
C THR A 60 -1.03 -8.63 -12.26
N PRO A 61 -1.74 -8.93 -13.38
CA PRO A 61 -3.15 -8.52 -13.51
C PRO A 61 -4.04 -8.98 -12.35
N GLY A 62 -3.83 -10.19 -11.85
CA GLY A 62 -4.63 -10.71 -10.74
C GLY A 62 -4.42 -9.96 -9.44
N GLU A 63 -3.16 -9.65 -9.11
CA GLU A 63 -2.82 -8.90 -7.90
C GLU A 63 -3.28 -7.45 -7.98
N VAL A 64 -3.14 -6.83 -9.15
CA VAL A 64 -3.63 -5.47 -9.37
C VAL A 64 -5.15 -5.43 -9.24
N ALA A 65 -5.86 -6.39 -9.82
CA ALA A 65 -7.32 -6.46 -9.71
C ALA A 65 -7.77 -6.60 -8.25
N GLN A 66 -7.08 -7.43 -7.47
CA GLN A 66 -7.39 -7.59 -6.05
C GLN A 66 -7.18 -6.28 -5.27
N GLY A 67 -6.10 -5.57 -5.55
CA GLY A 67 -5.83 -4.27 -4.93
C GLY A 67 -6.90 -3.24 -5.26
N VAL A 68 -7.31 -3.19 -6.51
CA VAL A 68 -8.38 -2.29 -6.98
C VAL A 68 -9.71 -2.62 -6.32
N GLN A 69 -10.07 -3.89 -6.22
CA GLN A 69 -11.31 -4.30 -5.58
C GLN A 69 -11.36 -3.89 -4.10
N ARG A 70 -10.28 -4.09 -3.39
CA ARG A 70 -10.20 -3.71 -1.97
C ARG A 70 -10.25 -2.20 -1.80
N TYR A 71 -9.58 -1.46 -2.65
CA TYR A 71 -9.62 0.00 -2.64
C TYR A 71 -11.04 0.51 -2.89
N ALA A 72 -11.72 -0.08 -3.88
CA ALA A 72 -13.09 0.33 -4.22
C ALA A 72 -14.08 0.09 -3.07
N ARG A 73 -13.89 -0.96 -2.29
CA ARG A 73 -14.72 -1.25 -1.12
C ARG A 73 -14.55 -0.21 -0.02
N ARG A 74 -13.35 0.28 0.16
CA ARG A 74 -13.05 1.23 1.25
C ARG A 74 -13.33 2.67 0.87
N TYR A 75 -13.07 3.06 -0.35
CA TYR A 75 -13.16 4.44 -0.81
C TYR A 75 -14.22 4.59 -1.89
N ARG A 76 -13.81 4.39 -3.10
CA ARG A 76 -14.66 4.41 -4.30
C ARG A 76 -13.90 3.71 -5.41
N GLU A 77 -14.58 3.39 -6.50
CA GLU A 77 -13.92 2.78 -7.65
C GLU A 77 -12.92 3.76 -8.26
N PRO A 78 -11.64 3.37 -8.39
CA PRO A 78 -10.63 4.23 -8.98
C PRO A 78 -10.82 4.31 -10.49
N GLY A 79 -10.37 5.41 -11.09
CA GLY A 79 -10.35 5.56 -12.53
C GLY A 79 -9.43 4.53 -13.19
N GLN A 80 -9.57 4.36 -14.51
CA GLN A 80 -8.70 3.47 -15.26
C GLN A 80 -7.29 4.03 -15.33
N HIS A 81 -6.31 3.15 -15.14
CA HIS A 81 -4.91 3.52 -15.19
C HIS A 81 -4.12 2.34 -15.74
N PRO A 82 -3.62 2.43 -17.00
CA PRO A 82 -2.98 1.29 -17.66
C PRO A 82 -1.70 0.80 -16.98
N ASP A 83 -0.98 1.69 -16.29
CA ASP A 83 0.26 1.34 -15.59
C ASP A 83 0.06 1.08 -14.11
N ARG A 84 -1.16 0.72 -13.71
CA ARG A 84 -1.45 0.53 -12.30
C ARG A 84 -0.67 -0.63 -11.72
N MET A 85 -0.09 -0.38 -10.58
CA MET A 85 0.65 -1.37 -9.79
C MET A 85 0.17 -1.34 -8.35
N VAL A 86 0.53 -2.35 -7.60
CA VAL A 86 0.20 -2.43 -6.18
C VAL A 86 1.50 -2.52 -5.39
N ILE A 87 1.61 -1.70 -4.36
CA ILE A 87 2.65 -1.86 -3.36
C ILE A 87 2.04 -2.67 -2.22
N GLU A 88 2.63 -3.83 -1.95
CA GLU A 88 2.24 -4.66 -0.82
C GLU A 88 3.24 -4.47 0.30
N VAL A 89 2.74 -4.16 1.49
CA VAL A 89 3.56 -4.06 2.70
C VAL A 89 3.15 -5.21 3.62
N ARG A 90 4.06 -6.15 3.82
CA ARG A 90 3.86 -7.23 4.79
C ARG A 90 4.21 -6.68 6.16
N VAL A 91 3.20 -6.41 6.95
CA VAL A 91 3.34 -5.69 8.21
C VAL A 91 3.97 -6.60 9.26
N ASP A 92 5.06 -6.13 9.85
CA ASP A 92 5.75 -6.81 10.95
C ASP A 92 5.89 -5.92 12.18
N ARG A 93 5.50 -4.65 12.09
CA ARG A 93 5.57 -3.72 13.20
C ARG A 93 4.37 -2.79 13.17
N VAL A 94 3.66 -2.74 14.27
CA VAL A 94 2.51 -1.84 14.46
C VAL A 94 2.79 -0.95 15.64
N MET A 95 2.64 0.36 15.43
CA MET A 95 2.74 1.33 16.51
C MET A 95 1.53 2.25 16.43
N GLY A 96 1.07 2.70 17.58
CA GLY A 96 -0.06 3.59 17.55
C GLY A 96 -0.44 4.11 18.92
N ARG A 97 -1.27 5.13 18.89
CA ARG A 97 -1.90 5.70 20.07
C ARG A 97 -3.41 5.72 19.84
N VAL A 98 -4.10 4.99 20.66
CA VAL A 98 -5.55 4.82 20.53
C VAL A 98 -6.26 5.62 21.61
#